data_e5fc3675590250cd5e5439b7bc0d0250
#
_entry.id   e5fc3675590250cd5e5439b7bc0d0250
#
_cell.length_a   1.000
_cell.length_b   1.000
_cell.length_c   1.000
_cell.angle_alpha   90.00
_cell.angle_beta   90.00
_cell.angle_gamma   90.00
#
_symmetry.space_group_name_H-M   'P 1'
#
loop_
_entity.id
_entity.type
_entity.pdbx_description
1 polymer ?
#
loop_
_entity_poly.entity_id
_entity_poly.type
_entity_poly.pdbx_seq_one_letter_code
_entity_poly.pdbx_strand_id
1 'polypeptide(L)'
;ESTATRDPVPVTDPADLSARIEQVRADLDAANQARELALPGCRAVIRHCGSSIKAVHRLQFDRAAELADAAEAELRQVQAAVADHPAIEHAGFLHDAEKEYVEARAVRAFVDGVTVPSASELAVGGPAYLRGLAEAASELRRHLLDRLREGDVARAEQLLGLMDDTYDALSTVDYPDAVTHGLRRTLDALRAVLERSRGDLTTSVLQLRLQQAIESDRP
;
A
#
# COMPACT_ATOMS: atom_id res chain seq x y z
N GLU A 1 19.62 43.85 59.54
CA GLU A 1 18.73 42.78 59.05
C GLU A 1 18.00 43.30 57.83
N SER A 2 18.43 42.87 56.65
CA SER A 2 17.82 43.24 55.38
C SER A 2 16.74 42.18 55.04
N THR A 3 15.49 42.54 55.21
CA THR A 3 14.34 41.73 54.76
C THR A 3 14.22 41.91 53.26
N ALA A 4 14.66 40.84 52.52
CA ALA A 4 14.43 40.74 51.12
C ALA A 4 12.92 40.50 50.89
N THR A 5 12.25 41.53 50.38
CA THR A 5 10.88 41.44 49.88
C THR A 5 10.89 40.53 48.65
N ARG A 6 10.32 39.29 48.74
CA ARG A 6 10.07 38.47 47.59
C ARG A 6 9.00 39.13 46.73
N ASP A 7 9.33 39.41 45.48
CA ASP A 7 8.33 39.81 44.48
C ASP A 7 7.21 38.79 44.41
N PRO A 8 5.94 39.22 44.32
CA PRO A 8 4.82 38.30 44.23
C PRO A 8 4.93 37.48 42.95
N VAL A 9 4.87 36.15 43.11
CA VAL A 9 4.78 35.22 41.97
C VAL A 9 3.50 35.56 41.21
N PRO A 10 3.54 35.79 39.89
CA PRO A 10 2.34 36.07 39.12
C PRO A 10 1.36 34.93 39.25
N VAL A 11 0.21 35.21 39.82
CA VAL A 11 -0.89 34.22 39.92
C VAL A 11 -1.66 34.27 38.60
N THR A 12 -1.69 33.16 37.87
CA THR A 12 -2.50 33.03 36.65
C THR A 12 -4.00 33.19 37.00
N ASP A 13 -4.67 34.13 36.33
CA ASP A 13 -6.13 34.31 36.50
C ASP A 13 -6.85 33.01 36.08
N PRO A 14 -7.72 32.45 36.94
CA PRO A 14 -8.51 31.28 36.60
C PRO A 14 -9.37 31.45 35.33
N ALA A 15 -9.82 32.67 35.04
CA ALA A 15 -10.59 32.97 33.83
C ALA A 15 -9.71 32.85 32.55
N ASP A 16 -8.46 33.38 32.63
CA ASP A 16 -7.50 33.24 31.52
C ASP A 16 -7.13 31.77 31.28
N LEU A 17 -6.92 30.98 32.34
CA LEU A 17 -6.66 29.56 32.26
C LEU A 17 -7.83 28.82 31.62
N SER A 18 -9.07 29.12 32.02
CA SER A 18 -10.27 28.50 31.46
C SER A 18 -10.42 28.80 29.95
N ALA A 19 -10.16 30.06 29.54
CA ALA A 19 -10.20 30.43 28.13
C ALA A 19 -9.14 29.69 27.27
N ARG A 20 -7.94 29.51 27.79
CA ARG A 20 -6.88 28.74 27.13
C ARG A 20 -7.22 27.26 27.00
N ILE A 21 -7.82 26.67 28.02
CA ILE A 21 -8.27 25.27 27.98
C ILE A 21 -9.39 25.12 26.95
N GLU A 22 -10.33 26.06 26.86
CA GLU A 22 -11.42 26.01 25.90
C GLU A 22 -10.91 26.11 24.45
N GLN A 23 -9.88 26.91 24.19
CA GLN A 23 -9.21 26.95 22.89
C GLN A 23 -8.62 25.57 22.51
N VAL A 24 -7.87 24.95 23.43
CA VAL A 24 -7.30 23.61 23.19
C VAL A 24 -8.40 22.56 22.97
N ARG A 25 -9.52 22.67 23.70
CA ARG A 25 -10.67 21.78 23.51
C ARG A 25 -11.25 21.90 22.10
N ALA A 26 -11.42 23.11 21.60
CA ALA A 26 -11.93 23.33 20.24
C ALA A 26 -11.00 22.71 19.17
N ASP A 27 -9.68 22.82 19.33
CA ASP A 27 -8.70 22.22 18.43
C ASP A 27 -8.75 20.68 18.48
N LEU A 28 -8.91 20.10 19.67
CA LEU A 28 -9.08 18.66 19.85
C LEU A 28 -10.40 18.14 19.26
N ASP A 29 -11.49 18.88 19.40
CA ASP A 29 -12.79 18.54 18.82
C ASP A 29 -12.72 18.51 17.29
N ALA A 30 -12.07 19.51 16.67
CA ALA A 30 -11.86 19.54 15.23
C ALA A 30 -11.01 18.34 14.74
N ALA A 31 -9.89 18.05 15.41
CA ALA A 31 -9.06 16.90 15.10
C ALA A 31 -9.81 15.56 15.27
N ASN A 32 -10.63 15.45 16.32
CA ASN A 32 -11.44 14.25 16.52
C ASN A 32 -12.51 14.06 15.43
N GLN A 33 -13.15 15.14 14.99
CA GLN A 33 -14.11 15.08 13.87
C GLN A 33 -13.44 14.60 12.58
N ALA A 34 -12.26 15.14 12.24
CA ALA A 34 -11.48 14.71 11.11
C ALA A 34 -11.13 13.20 11.20
N ARG A 35 -10.72 12.74 12.38
CA ARG A 35 -10.42 11.33 12.63
C ARG A 35 -11.63 10.41 12.48
N GLU A 36 -12.78 10.79 13.05
CA GLU A 36 -14.03 10.01 12.96
C GLU A 36 -14.55 9.88 11.52
N LEU A 37 -14.24 10.83 10.66
CA LEU A 37 -14.51 10.75 9.23
C LEU A 37 -13.47 9.88 8.52
N ALA A 38 -12.18 10.08 8.80
CA ALA A 38 -11.09 9.44 8.08
C ALA A 38 -11.01 7.93 8.32
N LEU A 39 -11.24 7.45 9.53
CA LEU A 39 -11.11 6.02 9.85
C LEU A 39 -12.09 5.12 9.08
N PRO A 40 -13.40 5.41 9.01
CA PRO A 40 -14.33 4.63 8.19
C PRO A 40 -14.01 4.73 6.69
N GLY A 41 -13.59 5.91 6.22
CA GLY A 41 -13.19 6.15 4.83
C GLY A 41 -11.98 5.29 4.43
N CYS A 42 -10.91 5.30 5.23
CA CYS A 42 -9.75 4.42 4.98
C CYS A 42 -10.14 2.94 4.93
N ARG A 43 -11.02 2.49 5.81
CA ARG A 43 -11.53 1.11 5.76
C ARG A 43 -12.34 0.83 4.48
N ALA A 44 -13.07 1.82 3.97
CA ALA A 44 -13.79 1.69 2.70
C ALA A 44 -12.80 1.59 1.53
N VAL A 45 -11.77 2.44 1.48
CA VAL A 45 -10.67 2.34 0.50
C VAL A 45 -10.08 0.95 0.47
N ILE A 46 -9.63 0.44 1.62
CA ILE A 46 -9.03 -0.89 1.74
C ILE A 46 -9.98 -2.00 1.23
N ARG A 47 -11.26 -1.94 1.58
CA ARG A 47 -12.25 -2.92 1.09
C ARG A 47 -12.44 -2.86 -0.42
N HIS A 48 -12.50 -1.66 -1.00
CA HIS A 48 -12.63 -1.48 -2.45
C HIS A 48 -11.38 -1.99 -3.17
N CYS A 49 -10.18 -1.67 -2.68
CA CYS A 49 -8.91 -2.13 -3.23
C CYS A 49 -8.80 -3.66 -3.21
N GLY A 50 -9.04 -4.30 -2.07
CA GLY A 50 -9.03 -5.75 -1.97
C GLY A 50 -10.08 -6.44 -2.85
N SER A 51 -11.24 -5.79 -3.08
CA SER A 51 -12.26 -6.28 -4.00
C SER A 51 -11.85 -6.09 -5.47
N SER A 52 -11.16 -4.99 -5.80
CA SER A 52 -10.58 -4.73 -7.12
C SER A 52 -9.53 -5.78 -7.48
N ILE A 53 -8.58 -6.06 -6.59
CA ILE A 53 -7.55 -7.10 -6.79
C ILE A 53 -8.19 -8.47 -7.01
N LYS A 54 -9.21 -8.83 -6.23
CA LYS A 54 -9.96 -10.08 -6.44
C LYS A 54 -10.66 -10.13 -7.79
N ALA A 55 -11.16 -9.01 -8.30
CA ALA A 55 -11.77 -8.92 -9.62
C ALA A 55 -10.71 -9.08 -10.73
N VAL A 56 -9.50 -8.49 -10.57
CA VAL A 56 -8.37 -8.73 -11.49
C VAL A 56 -8.03 -10.21 -11.57
N HIS A 57 -7.90 -10.90 -10.43
CA HIS A 57 -7.64 -12.35 -10.41
C HIS A 57 -8.71 -13.19 -11.09
N ARG A 58 -9.94 -12.69 -11.20
CA ARG A 58 -11.05 -13.35 -11.92
C ARG A 58 -11.17 -12.87 -13.35
N LEU A 59 -10.24 -12.06 -13.84
CA LEU A 59 -10.25 -11.45 -15.17
C LEU A 59 -11.51 -10.55 -15.41
N GLN A 60 -12.10 -10.01 -14.34
CA GLN A 60 -13.25 -9.11 -14.36
C GLN A 60 -12.76 -7.65 -14.38
N PHE A 61 -12.14 -7.28 -15.47
CA PHE A 61 -11.36 -6.03 -15.56
C PHE A 61 -12.20 -4.75 -15.44
N ASP A 62 -13.39 -4.72 -16.00
CA ASP A 62 -14.29 -3.56 -15.87
C ASP A 62 -14.72 -3.38 -14.40
N ARG A 63 -15.06 -4.49 -13.74
CA ARG A 63 -15.40 -4.47 -12.32
C ARG A 63 -14.23 -4.07 -11.44
N ALA A 64 -13.02 -4.48 -11.78
CA ALA A 64 -11.81 -4.07 -11.07
C ALA A 64 -11.58 -2.55 -11.19
N ALA A 65 -11.80 -1.98 -12.38
CA ALA A 65 -11.68 -0.55 -12.61
C ALA A 65 -12.72 0.24 -11.80
N GLU A 66 -13.99 -0.13 -11.85
CA GLU A 66 -15.07 0.51 -11.06
C GLU A 66 -14.74 0.55 -9.56
N LEU A 67 -14.22 -0.56 -9.02
CA LEU A 67 -13.86 -0.66 -7.61
C LEU A 67 -12.63 0.17 -7.26
N ALA A 68 -11.63 0.23 -8.14
CA ALA A 68 -10.46 1.07 -7.95
C ALA A 68 -10.81 2.57 -8.03
N ASP A 69 -11.72 2.96 -8.92
CA ASP A 69 -12.21 4.34 -9.02
C ASP A 69 -13.05 4.74 -7.79
N ALA A 70 -13.85 3.81 -7.26
CA ALA A 70 -14.56 4.02 -5.99
C ALA A 70 -13.58 4.19 -4.81
N ALA A 71 -12.49 3.40 -4.78
CA ALA A 71 -11.43 3.55 -3.79
C ALA A 71 -10.75 4.92 -3.90
N GLU A 72 -10.47 5.38 -5.12
CA GLU A 72 -9.89 6.70 -5.35
C GLU A 72 -10.77 7.83 -4.84
N ALA A 73 -12.05 7.81 -5.20
CA ALA A 73 -13.01 8.84 -4.77
C ALA A 73 -13.07 8.95 -3.24
N GLU A 74 -13.13 7.82 -2.55
CA GLU A 74 -13.12 7.77 -1.09
C GLU A 74 -11.79 8.26 -0.50
N LEU A 75 -10.65 7.85 -1.10
CA LEU A 75 -9.32 8.27 -0.65
C LEU A 75 -9.15 9.79 -0.74
N ARG A 76 -9.61 10.43 -1.83
CA ARG A 76 -9.56 11.89 -1.96
C ARG A 76 -10.38 12.61 -0.88
N GLN A 77 -11.53 12.07 -0.51
CA GLN A 77 -12.34 12.61 0.58
C GLN A 77 -11.61 12.53 1.92
N VAL A 78 -10.98 11.38 2.20
CA VAL A 78 -10.20 11.18 3.42
C VAL A 78 -9.01 12.14 3.48
N GLN A 79 -8.22 12.22 2.40
CA GLN A 79 -7.07 13.11 2.31
C GLN A 79 -7.46 14.57 2.55
N ALA A 80 -8.57 15.02 1.94
CA ALA A 80 -9.08 16.38 2.14
C ALA A 80 -9.54 16.62 3.58
N ALA A 81 -10.14 15.63 4.23
CA ALA A 81 -10.63 15.76 5.61
C ALA A 81 -9.52 15.88 6.64
N VAL A 82 -8.33 15.34 6.37
CA VAL A 82 -7.19 15.35 7.33
C VAL A 82 -6.12 16.38 6.99
N ALA A 83 -6.22 17.09 5.87
CA ALA A 83 -5.19 18.01 5.36
C ALA A 83 -4.75 19.07 6.36
N ASP A 84 -5.68 19.58 7.18
CA ASP A 84 -5.40 20.58 8.21
C ASP A 84 -5.06 19.96 9.58
N HIS A 85 -4.94 18.61 9.65
CA HIS A 85 -4.72 17.86 10.89
C HIS A 85 -3.52 16.92 10.80
N PRO A 86 -2.25 17.41 10.79
CA PRO A 86 -1.04 16.60 10.56
C PRO A 86 -0.91 15.40 11.51
N ALA A 87 -1.33 15.54 12.77
CA ALA A 87 -1.29 14.44 13.74
C ALA A 87 -2.24 13.28 13.36
N ILE A 88 -3.34 13.58 12.68
CA ILE A 88 -4.31 12.59 12.19
C ILE A 88 -3.83 12.04 10.85
N GLU A 89 -3.36 12.89 9.95
CA GLU A 89 -2.78 12.50 8.66
C GLU A 89 -1.65 11.48 8.83
N HIS A 90 -0.77 11.69 9.82
CA HIS A 90 0.38 10.82 10.09
C HIS A 90 0.09 9.68 11.10
N ALA A 91 -1.15 9.44 11.46
CA ALA A 91 -1.52 8.37 12.41
C ALA A 91 -1.42 6.94 11.84
N GLY A 92 -1.01 6.77 10.57
CA GLY A 92 -0.72 5.49 9.94
C GLY A 92 -1.87 4.89 9.13
N PHE A 93 -3.12 5.10 9.51
CA PHE A 93 -4.27 4.50 8.81
C PHE A 93 -4.48 5.06 7.39
N LEU A 94 -4.14 6.33 7.15
CA LEU A 94 -4.15 6.91 5.81
C LEU A 94 -3.06 6.29 4.95
N HIS A 95 -1.83 6.19 5.48
CA HIS A 95 -0.72 5.51 4.81
C HIS A 95 -1.08 4.07 4.38
N ASP A 96 -1.76 3.31 5.26
CA ASP A 96 -2.20 1.96 4.92
C ASP A 96 -3.25 1.96 3.80
N ALA A 97 -4.19 2.90 3.80
CA ALA A 97 -5.18 3.04 2.74
C ALA A 97 -4.54 3.44 1.39
N GLU A 98 -3.59 4.38 1.41
CA GLU A 98 -2.81 4.77 0.23
C GLU A 98 -2.01 3.60 -0.34
N LYS A 99 -1.36 2.81 0.52
CA LYS A 99 -0.61 1.62 0.15
C LYS A 99 -1.51 0.59 -0.58
N GLU A 100 -2.66 0.27 -0.02
CA GLU A 100 -3.62 -0.64 -0.65
C GLU A 100 -4.15 -0.10 -1.98
N TYR A 101 -4.34 1.23 -2.08
CA TYR A 101 -4.76 1.84 -3.35
C TYR A 101 -3.68 1.72 -4.42
N VAL A 102 -2.41 1.96 -4.08
CA VAL A 102 -1.28 1.72 -4.98
C VAL A 102 -1.23 0.26 -5.41
N GLU A 103 -1.34 -0.68 -4.47
CA GLU A 103 -1.35 -2.11 -4.77
C GLU A 103 -2.42 -2.46 -5.81
N ALA A 104 -3.67 -2.02 -5.61
CA ALA A 104 -4.76 -2.32 -6.54
C ALA A 104 -4.52 -1.75 -7.95
N ARG A 105 -4.01 -0.52 -8.06
CA ARG A 105 -3.67 0.11 -9.35
C ARG A 105 -2.47 -0.58 -10.00
N ALA A 106 -1.44 -0.93 -9.23
CA ALA A 106 -0.24 -1.59 -9.74
C ALA A 106 -0.51 -3.04 -10.20
N VAL A 107 -1.26 -3.83 -9.42
CA VAL A 107 -1.65 -5.20 -9.82
C VAL A 107 -2.36 -5.18 -11.17
N ARG A 108 -3.29 -4.25 -11.37
CA ARG A 108 -3.99 -4.10 -12.63
C ARG A 108 -3.02 -3.75 -13.77
N ALA A 109 -2.16 -2.76 -13.57
CA ALA A 109 -1.19 -2.34 -14.58
C ALA A 109 -0.22 -3.47 -14.97
N PHE A 110 0.27 -4.23 -14.00
CA PHE A 110 1.14 -5.37 -14.22
C PHE A 110 0.46 -6.49 -15.02
N VAL A 111 -0.79 -6.79 -14.72
CA VAL A 111 -1.55 -7.83 -15.44
C VAL A 111 -1.87 -7.41 -16.87
N ASP A 112 -2.22 -6.14 -17.09
CA ASP A 112 -2.48 -5.58 -18.41
C ASP A 112 -1.20 -5.35 -19.25
N GLY A 113 -0.02 -5.32 -18.59
CA GLY A 113 1.25 -5.02 -19.25
C GLY A 113 1.38 -3.54 -19.64
N VAL A 114 0.75 -2.64 -18.87
CA VAL A 114 0.84 -1.19 -19.07
C VAL A 114 1.71 -0.54 -17.99
N THR A 115 2.11 0.70 -18.22
CA THR A 115 2.91 1.47 -17.26
C THR A 115 2.14 1.66 -15.96
N VAL A 116 2.81 1.38 -14.83
CA VAL A 116 2.26 1.64 -13.49
C VAL A 116 2.20 3.16 -13.26
N PRO A 117 1.08 3.71 -12.81
CA PRO A 117 0.99 5.13 -12.50
C PRO A 117 1.99 5.53 -11.40
N SER A 118 2.59 6.71 -11.53
CA SER A 118 3.53 7.26 -10.55
C SER A 118 2.84 7.65 -9.23
N ALA A 119 3.63 7.85 -8.17
CA ALA A 119 3.11 8.32 -6.88
C ALA A 119 2.38 9.67 -7.01
N SER A 120 2.86 10.56 -7.88
CA SER A 120 2.23 11.86 -8.14
C SER A 120 0.91 11.75 -8.89
N GLU A 121 0.80 10.85 -9.87
CA GLU A 121 -0.46 10.57 -10.59
C GLU A 121 -1.49 9.93 -9.65
N LEU A 122 -1.06 9.06 -8.75
CA LEU A 122 -1.91 8.46 -7.72
C LEU A 122 -2.16 9.40 -6.53
N ALA A 123 -1.48 10.55 -6.45
CA ALA A 123 -1.49 11.50 -5.35
C ALA A 123 -1.39 10.82 -3.97
N VAL A 124 -0.33 10.03 -3.79
CA VAL A 124 -0.03 9.28 -2.55
C VAL A 124 1.38 9.55 -2.06
N GLY A 125 1.63 9.29 -0.78
CA GLY A 125 2.96 9.42 -0.18
C GLY A 125 3.98 8.41 -0.75
N GLY A 126 5.25 8.83 -0.87
CA GLY A 126 6.33 7.96 -1.37
C GLY A 126 6.45 6.62 -0.64
N PRO A 127 6.45 6.57 0.69
CA PRO A 127 6.52 5.30 1.43
C PRO A 127 5.34 4.36 1.16
N ALA A 128 4.11 4.89 1.03
CA ALA A 128 2.93 4.10 0.67
C ALA A 128 3.06 3.56 -0.75
N TYR A 129 3.56 4.37 -1.68
CA TYR A 129 3.80 3.98 -3.07
C TYR A 129 4.79 2.82 -3.17
N LEU A 130 5.96 2.93 -2.54
CA LEU A 130 6.99 1.89 -2.60
C LEU A 130 6.51 0.56 -1.99
N ARG A 131 5.81 0.62 -0.86
CA ARG A 131 5.25 -0.57 -0.22
C ARG A 131 4.12 -1.19 -1.04
N GLY A 132 3.25 -0.37 -1.59
CA GLY A 132 2.16 -0.84 -2.46
C GLY A 132 2.68 -1.54 -3.72
N LEU A 133 3.76 -1.05 -4.33
CA LEU A 133 4.41 -1.72 -5.44
C LEU A 133 4.98 -3.10 -5.06
N ALA A 134 5.62 -3.21 -3.89
CA ALA A 134 6.16 -4.48 -3.41
C ALA A 134 5.06 -5.50 -3.11
N GLU A 135 3.95 -5.06 -2.54
CA GLU A 135 2.78 -5.91 -2.28
C GLU A 135 2.10 -6.32 -3.60
N ALA A 136 1.97 -5.40 -4.57
CA ALA A 136 1.45 -5.70 -5.90
C ALA A 136 2.30 -6.73 -6.64
N ALA A 137 3.63 -6.64 -6.57
CA ALA A 137 4.53 -7.64 -7.13
C ALA A 137 4.32 -9.01 -6.47
N SER A 138 4.06 -9.06 -5.16
CA SER A 138 3.74 -10.31 -4.45
C SER A 138 2.42 -10.94 -4.92
N GLU A 139 1.40 -10.11 -5.22
CA GLU A 139 0.09 -10.56 -5.73
C GLU A 139 0.19 -11.21 -7.11
N LEU A 140 1.20 -10.85 -7.92
CA LEU A 140 1.42 -11.48 -9.23
C LEU A 140 1.66 -12.99 -9.17
N ARG A 141 2.15 -13.51 -8.01
CA ARG A 141 2.32 -14.94 -7.83
C ARG A 141 1.03 -15.72 -8.13
N ARG A 142 -0.11 -15.23 -7.68
CA ARG A 142 -1.39 -15.89 -7.93
C ARG A 142 -1.66 -15.98 -9.44
N HIS A 143 -1.47 -14.88 -10.15
CA HIS A 143 -1.68 -14.84 -11.60
C HIS A 143 -0.67 -15.74 -12.34
N LEU A 144 0.60 -15.75 -11.89
CA LEU A 144 1.63 -16.67 -12.39
C LEU A 144 1.21 -18.14 -12.26
N LEU A 145 0.74 -18.55 -11.09
CA LEU A 145 0.30 -19.94 -10.86
C LEU A 145 -0.94 -20.30 -11.71
N ASP A 146 -1.86 -19.38 -11.92
CA ASP A 146 -3.00 -19.60 -12.81
C ASP A 146 -2.53 -19.80 -14.28
N ARG A 147 -1.55 -19.03 -14.76
CA ARG A 147 -0.93 -19.24 -16.09
C ARG A 147 -0.24 -20.59 -16.21
N LEU A 148 0.50 -21.01 -15.17
CA LEU A 148 1.12 -22.34 -15.16
C LEU A 148 0.09 -23.47 -15.24
N ARG A 149 -1.05 -23.35 -14.55
CA ARG A 149 -2.14 -24.34 -14.63
C ARG A 149 -2.77 -24.43 -16.01
N GLU A 150 -2.75 -23.35 -16.77
CA GLU A 150 -3.25 -23.29 -18.16
C GLU A 150 -2.17 -23.72 -19.18
N GLY A 151 -0.94 -24.00 -18.72
CA GLY A 151 0.18 -24.36 -19.57
C GLY A 151 0.88 -23.17 -20.25
N ASP A 152 0.49 -21.94 -19.91
CA ASP A 152 1.12 -20.71 -20.43
C ASP A 152 2.39 -20.37 -19.64
N VAL A 153 3.43 -21.17 -19.87
CA VAL A 153 4.75 -21.01 -19.24
C VAL A 153 5.40 -19.67 -19.64
N ALA A 154 5.24 -19.25 -20.88
CA ALA A 154 5.85 -18.03 -21.37
C ALA A 154 5.33 -16.80 -20.61
N ARG A 155 4.03 -16.73 -20.38
CA ARG A 155 3.43 -15.65 -19.59
C ARG A 155 3.83 -15.75 -18.10
N ALA A 156 3.93 -16.95 -17.56
CA ALA A 156 4.40 -17.16 -16.19
C ALA A 156 5.85 -16.69 -15.99
N GLU A 157 6.75 -16.95 -16.97
CA GLU A 157 8.13 -16.43 -16.98
C GLU A 157 8.17 -14.90 -17.03
N GLN A 158 7.33 -14.26 -17.87
CA GLN A 158 7.24 -12.80 -17.93
C GLN A 158 6.79 -12.20 -16.59
N LEU A 159 5.81 -12.83 -15.93
CA LEU A 159 5.34 -12.37 -14.61
C LEU A 159 6.42 -12.52 -13.54
N LEU A 160 7.16 -13.62 -13.53
CA LEU A 160 8.28 -13.79 -12.61
C LEU A 160 9.36 -12.73 -12.87
N GLY A 161 9.72 -12.46 -14.13
CA GLY A 161 10.66 -11.40 -14.48
C GLY A 161 10.21 -10.03 -13.98
N LEU A 162 8.92 -9.69 -14.12
CA LEU A 162 8.38 -8.43 -13.61
C LEU A 162 8.42 -8.33 -12.09
N MET A 163 8.20 -9.44 -11.37
CA MET A 163 8.37 -9.50 -9.92
C MET A 163 9.83 -9.27 -9.51
N ASP A 164 10.79 -9.89 -10.23
CA ASP A 164 12.24 -9.71 -10.00
C ASP A 164 12.66 -8.26 -10.27
N ASP A 165 12.29 -7.69 -11.41
CA ASP A 165 12.59 -6.30 -11.79
C ASP A 165 12.05 -5.30 -10.75
N THR A 166 10.83 -5.55 -10.24
CA THR A 166 10.22 -4.72 -9.20
C THR A 166 11.00 -4.82 -7.89
N TYR A 167 11.38 -6.04 -7.48
CA TYR A 167 12.20 -6.26 -6.28
C TYR A 167 13.56 -5.56 -6.41
N ASP A 168 14.25 -5.73 -7.53
CA ASP A 168 15.56 -5.14 -7.77
C ASP A 168 15.51 -3.61 -7.73
N ALA A 169 14.53 -3.01 -8.40
CA ALA A 169 14.32 -1.57 -8.37
C ALA A 169 14.07 -1.05 -6.94
N LEU A 170 13.17 -1.70 -6.19
CA LEU A 170 12.83 -1.30 -4.83
C LEU A 170 13.98 -1.55 -3.82
N SER A 171 14.81 -2.56 -4.05
CA SER A 171 15.97 -2.87 -3.19
C SER A 171 17.04 -1.79 -3.20
N THR A 172 17.04 -0.89 -4.20
CA THR A 172 17.94 0.27 -4.26
C THR A 172 17.55 1.37 -3.27
N VAL A 173 16.36 1.31 -2.71
CA VAL A 173 15.83 2.31 -1.75
C VAL A 173 16.32 1.95 -0.35
N ASP A 174 17.49 2.48 0.03
CA ASP A 174 18.11 2.22 1.34
C ASP A 174 17.99 3.43 2.27
N TYR A 175 16.85 3.53 2.94
CA TYR A 175 16.57 4.53 3.96
C TYR A 175 16.07 3.88 5.25
N PRO A 176 16.21 4.55 6.42
CA PRO A 176 15.69 4.06 7.69
C PRO A 176 14.18 3.77 7.64
N ASP A 177 13.74 2.76 8.37
CA ASP A 177 12.33 2.36 8.47
C ASP A 177 11.39 3.50 8.88
N ALA A 178 11.89 4.46 9.68
CA ALA A 178 11.16 5.67 10.05
C ALA A 178 10.77 6.53 8.82
N VAL A 179 11.52 6.45 7.72
CA VAL A 179 11.26 7.17 6.46
C VAL A 179 10.46 6.31 5.49
N THR A 180 10.72 5.00 5.44
CA THR A 180 10.12 4.07 4.46
C THR A 180 8.93 3.28 5.00
N HIS A 181 8.55 3.52 6.27
CA HIS A 181 7.45 2.83 6.95
C HIS A 181 7.53 1.30 6.86
N GLY A 182 8.76 0.74 6.95
CA GLY A 182 8.97 -0.70 6.98
C GLY A 182 9.10 -1.37 5.61
N LEU A 183 9.53 -0.65 4.59
CA LEU A 183 9.76 -1.18 3.23
C LEU A 183 10.63 -2.43 3.25
N ARG A 184 11.70 -2.45 4.07
CA ARG A 184 12.60 -3.61 4.19
C ARG A 184 11.85 -4.90 4.51
N ARG A 185 10.94 -4.87 5.47
CA ARG A 185 10.09 -6.04 5.83
C ARG A 185 9.21 -6.48 4.66
N THR A 186 8.65 -5.54 3.91
CA THR A 186 7.83 -5.84 2.72
C THR A 186 8.68 -6.46 1.63
N LEU A 187 9.91 -6.00 1.42
CA LEU A 187 10.86 -6.58 0.48
C LEU A 187 11.32 -7.99 0.89
N ASP A 188 11.55 -8.25 2.18
CA ASP A 188 11.86 -9.59 2.67
C ASP A 188 10.71 -10.57 2.38
N ALA A 189 9.46 -10.12 2.55
CA ALA A 189 8.28 -10.90 2.21
C ALA A 189 8.18 -11.16 0.69
N LEU A 190 8.37 -10.14 -0.15
CA LEU A 190 8.39 -10.26 -1.61
C LEU A 190 9.49 -11.23 -2.07
N ARG A 191 10.70 -11.13 -1.52
CA ARG A 191 11.79 -12.07 -1.81
C ARG A 191 11.40 -13.51 -1.53
N ALA A 192 10.75 -13.78 -0.39
CA ALA A 192 10.28 -15.11 -0.06
C ALA A 192 9.18 -15.62 -1.03
N VAL A 193 8.36 -14.72 -1.56
CA VAL A 193 7.37 -15.03 -2.61
C VAL A 193 8.06 -15.35 -3.93
N LEU A 194 9.05 -14.55 -4.33
CA LEU A 194 9.87 -14.75 -5.54
C LEU A 194 10.54 -16.11 -5.56
N GLU A 195 11.26 -16.48 -4.48
CA GLU A 195 11.97 -17.76 -4.41
C GLU A 195 11.00 -18.95 -4.56
N ARG A 196 9.82 -18.89 -3.92
CA ARG A 196 8.80 -19.93 -4.09
C ARG A 196 8.25 -19.97 -5.53
N SER A 197 7.99 -18.82 -6.13
CA SER A 197 7.49 -18.72 -7.50
C SER A 197 8.48 -19.27 -8.51
N ARG A 198 9.77 -18.99 -8.32
CA ARG A 198 10.87 -19.52 -9.14
C ARG A 198 10.96 -21.04 -9.04
N GLY A 199 10.82 -21.60 -7.83
CA GLY A 199 10.77 -23.04 -7.62
C GLY A 199 9.61 -23.72 -8.33
N ASP A 200 8.40 -23.19 -8.22
CA ASP A 200 7.19 -23.72 -8.86
C ASP A 200 7.31 -23.65 -10.39
N LEU A 201 7.75 -22.52 -10.94
CA LEU A 201 7.97 -22.36 -12.38
C LEU A 201 9.02 -23.34 -12.91
N THR A 202 10.17 -23.47 -12.23
CA THR A 202 11.23 -24.40 -12.61
C THR A 202 10.70 -25.83 -12.67
N THR A 203 9.95 -26.26 -11.65
CA THR A 203 9.36 -27.59 -11.60
C THR A 203 8.38 -27.82 -12.76
N SER A 204 7.51 -26.85 -13.02
CA SER A 204 6.53 -26.93 -14.11
C SER A 204 7.20 -27.02 -15.49
N VAL A 205 8.25 -26.24 -15.72
CA VAL A 205 9.04 -26.27 -16.98
C VAL A 205 9.71 -27.62 -17.18
N LEU A 206 10.31 -28.19 -16.15
CA LEU A 206 10.96 -29.50 -16.22
C LEU A 206 9.96 -30.62 -16.50
N GLN A 207 8.79 -30.58 -15.86
CA GLN A 207 7.70 -31.54 -16.12
C GLN A 207 7.20 -31.46 -17.55
N LEU A 208 7.01 -30.24 -18.08
CA LEU A 208 6.57 -30.04 -19.45
C LEU A 208 7.60 -30.58 -20.48
N ARG A 209 8.89 -30.31 -20.27
CA ARG A 209 9.98 -30.84 -21.10
C ARG A 209 10.04 -32.38 -21.08
N LEU A 210 9.85 -32.98 -19.92
CA LEU A 210 9.81 -34.42 -19.77
C LEU A 210 8.61 -35.02 -20.53
N GLN A 211 7.44 -34.41 -20.41
CA GLN A 211 6.25 -34.84 -21.15
C GLN A 211 6.48 -34.78 -22.66
N GLN A 212 7.03 -33.70 -23.18
CA GLN A 212 7.36 -33.54 -24.61
C GLN A 212 8.37 -34.56 -25.07
N ALA A 213 9.40 -34.87 -24.26
CA ALA A 213 10.36 -35.93 -24.60
C ALA A 213 9.70 -37.30 -24.70
N ILE A 214 8.82 -37.66 -23.76
CA ILE A 214 8.08 -38.93 -23.77
C ILE A 214 7.15 -39.02 -24.99
N GLU A 215 6.50 -37.91 -25.36
CA GLU A 215 5.59 -37.85 -26.52
C GLU A 215 6.36 -37.99 -27.85
N SER A 216 7.57 -37.43 -27.96
CA SER A 216 8.41 -37.52 -29.14
C SER A 216 9.05 -38.89 -29.35
N ASP A 217 9.23 -39.67 -28.28
CA ASP A 217 9.78 -41.03 -28.33
C ASP A 217 8.69 -42.13 -28.57
N ARG A 218 7.44 -41.72 -28.68
CA ARG A 218 6.38 -42.68 -29.06
C ARG A 218 6.47 -43.04 -30.56
N PRO A 219 6.53 -44.34 -30.90
CA PRO A 219 6.66 -44.79 -32.27
C PRO A 219 5.41 -44.46 -33.11
#